data_9a46adf9fafe7c1041aa7124214a7d2e
#
_entry.id   9a46adf9fafe7c1041aa7124214a7d2e
#
_cell.length_a   1.000
_cell.length_b   1.000
_cell.length_c   1.000
_cell.angle_alpha   90.00
_cell.angle_beta   90.00
_cell.angle_gamma   90.00
#
_symmetry.space_group_name_H-M   'P 1'
#
loop_
_entity.id
_entity.type
_entity.pdbx_description
1 polymer ?
#
loop_
_entity_poly.entity_id
_entity_poly.type
_entity_poly.pdbx_seq_one_letter_code
_entity_poly.pdbx_strand_id
1 'polypeptide(L)'
;MSSEMPTQEAWRRGAEGAQAAYTRRRITIDPITRLEGHGKIDIFLDDAGDVDRAYFQVPELRGFEKFAQGRPAEDMPQITSRICGVCPTAHHMAATKALDALYQVEPPPAARRIRELVYSAFMTEDHALHFYFLGGPDFVVGPEAPAAQRNILGVIGVVGQEVGVRVIAMRRRLREIITLAGGKVIHPVLGLPGGVARRITAEEQAQIRETADEAVEFAKFTLGVFRSVVLANPAYVDLIVSDAFTHRTYCMGLVDGQNRPNFYDGQVRVVNPDGAEWATFKAADYLDYVAEHVEPWSYVKFCYLKPLGWQGFKDGIDSGIYSVAPLARLNVADSMATPLAQEAYEEMFATLGGKPVHHTLANHWARVIELLYAAERLKELADDPELSDPNVRTLPTATPREGIGVVEAPRGTLFHHYVTDARGIVEQANLIVATQNNAARIAMSVEKAAKGMISNGTVSEGILNKVEMAFRAYDPCHACATHSLPGSMPLVVAVRGSGGETLSVLRRDADGSLHHE
;
A
#
# COMPACT_ATOMS: atom_id res chain seq x y z
N MET A 1 -22.75 2.08 20.39
CA MET A 1 -23.92 2.41 19.57
C MET A 1 -23.94 1.42 18.43
N SER A 2 -25.04 0.65 18.31
CA SER A 2 -25.19 -0.41 17.32
C SER A 2 -25.19 0.18 15.91
N SER A 3 -24.23 -0.26 15.08
CA SER A 3 -24.32 -0.07 13.63
C SER A 3 -25.55 -0.83 13.15
N GLU A 4 -26.54 -0.12 12.61
CA GLU A 4 -27.68 -0.75 11.94
C GLU A 4 -27.15 -1.58 10.77
N MET A 5 -27.31 -2.88 10.88
CA MET A 5 -27.01 -3.82 9.79
C MET A 5 -27.96 -3.58 8.62
N PRO A 6 -27.52 -3.72 7.37
CA PRO A 6 -28.40 -3.65 6.21
C PRO A 6 -29.54 -4.65 6.34
N THR A 7 -30.76 -4.22 6.00
CA THR A 7 -31.94 -5.08 6.09
C THR A 7 -31.82 -6.30 5.16
N GLN A 8 -32.47 -7.42 5.51
CA GLN A 8 -32.54 -8.61 4.66
C GLN A 8 -32.96 -8.29 3.21
N GLU A 9 -33.70 -7.23 3.00
CA GLU A 9 -34.16 -6.78 1.69
C GLU A 9 -33.06 -6.10 0.85
N ALA A 10 -32.08 -5.43 1.50
CA ALA A 10 -30.89 -4.91 0.83
C ALA A 10 -29.95 -6.04 0.39
N TRP A 11 -29.84 -7.10 1.20
CA TRP A 11 -29.09 -8.32 0.86
C TRP A 11 -29.73 -9.14 -0.26
N ARG A 12 -31.08 -9.26 -0.26
CA ARG A 12 -31.81 -9.93 -1.36
C ARG A 12 -31.64 -9.20 -2.67
N ARG A 13 -31.75 -7.87 -2.71
CA ARG A 13 -31.52 -7.08 -3.94
C ARG A 13 -30.08 -7.22 -4.44
N GLY A 14 -29.10 -7.31 -3.55
CA GLY A 14 -27.71 -7.61 -3.92
C GLY A 14 -27.54 -9.01 -4.49
N ALA A 15 -28.21 -10.01 -3.93
CA ALA A 15 -28.16 -11.41 -4.38
C ALA A 15 -28.94 -11.63 -5.69
N GLU A 16 -30.11 -11.03 -5.83
CA GLU A 16 -30.88 -11.05 -7.08
C GLU A 16 -30.15 -10.32 -8.21
N GLY A 17 -29.47 -9.22 -7.91
CA GLY A 17 -28.55 -8.54 -8.82
C GLY A 17 -27.36 -9.41 -9.23
N ALA A 18 -26.79 -10.18 -8.29
CA ALA A 18 -25.73 -11.14 -8.58
C ALA A 18 -26.22 -12.33 -9.42
N GLN A 19 -27.43 -12.82 -9.18
CA GLN A 19 -28.00 -13.96 -9.91
C GLN A 19 -28.45 -13.57 -11.33
N ALA A 20 -28.98 -12.37 -11.53
CA ALA A 20 -29.24 -11.82 -12.85
C ALA A 20 -27.95 -11.55 -13.66
N ALA A 21 -26.83 -11.27 -12.98
CA ALA A 21 -25.52 -11.09 -13.60
C ALA A 21 -24.92 -12.40 -14.15
N TYR A 22 -25.38 -13.57 -13.71
CA TYR A 22 -24.89 -14.86 -14.22
C TYR A 22 -25.29 -15.17 -15.67
N THR A 23 -26.26 -14.47 -16.23
CA THR A 23 -26.66 -14.59 -17.63
C THR A 23 -25.93 -13.62 -18.56
N ARG A 24 -25.20 -12.63 -18.02
CA ARG A 24 -24.44 -11.65 -18.79
C ARG A 24 -23.06 -12.19 -19.18
N ARG A 25 -22.56 -11.74 -20.33
CA ARG A 25 -21.21 -12.09 -20.82
C ARG A 25 -20.17 -11.61 -19.81
N ARG A 26 -19.33 -12.52 -19.30
CA ARG A 26 -18.30 -12.25 -18.29
C ARG A 26 -16.90 -12.48 -18.83
N ILE A 27 -15.99 -11.55 -18.52
CA ILE A 27 -14.55 -11.69 -18.73
C ILE A 27 -13.91 -11.82 -17.35
N THR A 28 -12.99 -12.78 -17.19
CA THR A 28 -12.27 -13.00 -15.94
C THR A 28 -10.78 -12.87 -16.19
N ILE A 29 -10.08 -12.10 -15.36
CA ILE A 29 -8.62 -12.07 -15.26
C ILE A 29 -8.24 -12.80 -13.96
N ASP A 30 -7.74 -14.03 -14.08
CA ASP A 30 -7.41 -14.89 -12.95
C ASP A 30 -6.30 -15.89 -13.34
N PRO A 31 -5.12 -15.83 -12.72
CA PRO A 31 -4.70 -14.82 -11.75
C PRO A 31 -4.35 -13.48 -12.39
N ILE A 32 -4.52 -12.39 -11.64
CA ILE A 32 -3.88 -11.10 -11.97
C ILE A 32 -2.38 -11.17 -11.67
N THR A 33 -1.57 -10.35 -12.32
CA THR A 33 -0.11 -10.51 -12.29
C THR A 33 0.64 -9.28 -11.81
N ARG A 34 1.90 -9.47 -11.38
CA ARG A 34 2.86 -8.42 -10.96
C ARG A 34 2.36 -7.60 -9.76
N LEU A 35 1.95 -8.32 -8.73
CA LEU A 35 1.57 -7.82 -7.41
C LEU A 35 2.04 -8.80 -6.33
N GLU A 36 1.88 -8.46 -5.07
CA GLU A 36 2.06 -9.39 -3.96
C GLU A 36 0.71 -9.99 -3.56
N GLY A 37 0.67 -11.32 -3.40
CA GLY A 37 -0.53 -12.07 -3.03
C GLY A 37 -1.40 -12.46 -4.22
N HIS A 38 -2.68 -12.72 -3.98
CA HIS A 38 -3.62 -13.18 -5.00
C HIS A 38 -4.77 -12.20 -5.18
N GLY A 39 -5.14 -12.00 -6.42
CA GLY A 39 -6.28 -11.18 -6.79
C GLY A 39 -6.92 -11.68 -8.09
N LYS A 40 -8.17 -11.27 -8.29
CA LYS A 40 -8.97 -11.63 -9.43
C LYS A 40 -9.81 -10.43 -9.86
N ILE A 41 -10.03 -10.28 -11.17
CA ILE A 41 -10.95 -9.30 -11.74
C ILE A 41 -12.02 -10.02 -12.53
N ASP A 42 -13.30 -9.78 -12.18
CA ASP A 42 -14.44 -10.18 -12.97
C ASP A 42 -15.10 -8.95 -13.60
N ILE A 43 -15.23 -8.93 -14.92
CA ILE A 43 -15.81 -7.85 -15.71
C ILE A 43 -17.11 -8.38 -16.34
N PHE A 44 -18.20 -7.67 -16.14
CA PHE A 44 -19.52 -8.03 -16.66
C PHE A 44 -19.90 -7.04 -17.75
N LEU A 45 -20.26 -7.59 -18.91
CA LEU A 45 -20.67 -6.81 -20.08
C LEU A 45 -22.20 -6.77 -20.18
N ASP A 46 -22.73 -5.66 -20.65
CA ASP A 46 -24.11 -5.52 -21.06
C ASP A 46 -24.38 -6.14 -22.44
N ASP A 47 -25.60 -5.99 -22.95
CA ASP A 47 -26.02 -6.56 -24.22
C ASP A 47 -25.34 -5.88 -25.43
N ALA A 48 -24.88 -4.65 -25.27
CA ALA A 48 -24.08 -3.91 -26.29
C ALA A 48 -22.61 -4.35 -26.30
N GLY A 49 -22.17 -5.08 -25.28
CA GLY A 49 -20.78 -5.48 -25.08
C GLY A 49 -19.94 -4.44 -24.37
N ASP A 50 -20.58 -3.44 -23.77
CA ASP A 50 -19.92 -2.44 -22.93
C ASP A 50 -19.84 -2.93 -21.48
N VAL A 51 -18.92 -2.37 -20.69
CA VAL A 51 -18.75 -2.79 -19.30
C VAL A 51 -19.87 -2.21 -18.43
N ASP A 52 -20.72 -3.07 -17.88
CA ASP A 52 -21.71 -2.72 -16.86
C ASP A 52 -21.01 -2.48 -15.51
N ARG A 53 -20.21 -3.46 -15.07
CA ARG A 53 -19.45 -3.40 -13.82
C ARG A 53 -18.19 -4.26 -13.85
N ALA A 54 -17.24 -3.97 -12.96
CA ALA A 54 -16.08 -4.83 -12.71
C ALA A 54 -15.82 -4.97 -11.22
N TYR A 55 -15.43 -6.16 -10.78
CA TYR A 55 -15.09 -6.44 -9.40
C TYR A 55 -13.62 -6.81 -9.28
N PHE A 56 -12.90 -6.06 -8.44
CA PHE A 56 -11.56 -6.39 -8.02
C PHE A 56 -11.63 -7.18 -6.72
N GLN A 57 -11.31 -8.46 -6.77
CA GLN A 57 -11.51 -9.41 -5.68
C GLN A 57 -10.18 -9.83 -5.08
N VAL A 58 -10.10 -9.87 -3.75
CA VAL A 58 -8.99 -10.47 -3.01
C VAL A 58 -9.48 -11.74 -2.35
N PRO A 59 -9.09 -12.93 -2.87
CA PRO A 59 -9.58 -14.22 -2.36
C PRO A 59 -8.75 -14.75 -1.18
N GLU A 60 -7.73 -14.03 -0.71
CA GLU A 60 -6.91 -14.40 0.43
C GLU A 60 -7.52 -13.96 1.74
N LEU A 61 -7.29 -14.76 2.79
CA LEU A 61 -7.65 -14.43 4.16
C LEU A 61 -6.54 -14.86 5.11
N ARG A 62 -6.08 -13.92 5.96
CA ARG A 62 -5.09 -14.16 7.00
C ARG A 62 -5.58 -13.65 8.34
N GLY A 63 -5.59 -14.49 9.36
CA GLY A 63 -6.13 -14.18 10.69
C GLY A 63 -5.12 -13.57 11.66
N PHE A 64 -4.20 -12.69 11.24
CA PHE A 64 -3.12 -12.18 12.11
C PHE A 64 -3.64 -11.41 13.33
N GLU A 65 -4.73 -10.67 13.23
CA GLU A 65 -5.34 -9.99 14.38
C GLU A 65 -5.78 -10.99 15.46
N LYS A 66 -6.35 -12.12 15.04
CA LYS A 66 -6.73 -13.19 16.00
C LYS A 66 -5.52 -13.97 16.46
N PHE A 67 -4.57 -14.24 15.58
CA PHE A 67 -3.34 -14.93 15.92
C PHE A 67 -2.50 -14.17 16.95
N ALA A 68 -2.56 -12.84 16.96
CA ALA A 68 -1.91 -11.97 17.92
C ALA A 68 -2.49 -12.09 19.35
N GLN A 69 -3.79 -12.41 19.49
CA GLN A 69 -4.43 -12.50 20.79
C GLN A 69 -3.81 -13.60 21.65
N GLY A 70 -3.59 -13.29 22.94
CA GLY A 70 -2.96 -14.20 23.90
C GLY A 70 -1.43 -14.26 23.79
N ARG A 71 -0.80 -13.47 22.92
CA ARG A 71 0.65 -13.37 22.78
C ARG A 71 1.20 -12.17 23.55
N PRO A 72 2.46 -12.23 24.04
CA PRO A 72 3.13 -11.04 24.54
C PRO A 72 3.20 -9.93 23.48
N ALA A 73 2.96 -8.69 23.89
CA ALA A 73 3.02 -7.55 22.97
C ALA A 73 4.42 -7.38 22.37
N GLU A 74 5.47 -7.70 23.10
CA GLU A 74 6.86 -7.65 22.65
C GLU A 74 7.15 -8.56 21.45
N ASP A 75 6.34 -9.59 21.23
CA ASP A 75 6.46 -10.48 20.06
C ASP A 75 5.84 -9.87 18.79
N MET A 76 5.01 -8.83 18.92
CA MET A 76 4.27 -8.26 17.79
C MET A 76 5.17 -7.75 16.65
N PRO A 77 6.29 -7.03 16.89
CA PRO A 77 7.18 -6.62 15.80
C PRO A 77 7.73 -7.80 14.98
N GLN A 78 7.93 -8.94 15.63
CA GLN A 78 8.40 -10.15 14.97
C GLN A 78 7.25 -10.93 14.30
N ILE A 79 6.10 -11.05 14.95
CA ILE A 79 4.93 -11.77 14.44
C ILE A 79 4.36 -11.03 13.20
N THR A 80 4.09 -9.74 13.33
CA THR A 80 3.43 -8.97 12.27
C THR A 80 4.33 -8.72 11.07
N SER A 81 5.66 -8.71 11.24
CA SER A 81 6.57 -8.68 10.09
C SER A 81 6.36 -9.87 9.13
N ARG A 82 5.79 -10.98 9.61
CA ARG A 82 5.50 -12.18 8.80
C ARG A 82 4.21 -12.10 7.98
N ILE A 83 3.46 -11.03 8.15
CA ILE A 83 2.30 -10.74 7.30
C ILE A 83 2.73 -10.67 5.83
N CYS A 84 3.93 -10.13 5.57
CA CYS A 84 4.43 -9.91 4.22
C CYS A 84 5.90 -10.29 4.07
N GLY A 85 6.26 -10.83 2.89
CA GLY A 85 7.65 -11.07 2.51
C GLY A 85 8.30 -9.91 1.77
N VAL A 86 7.52 -8.91 1.30
CA VAL A 86 8.00 -7.74 0.56
C VAL A 86 8.17 -6.54 1.50
N CYS A 87 7.20 -6.24 2.37
CA CYS A 87 7.23 -5.10 3.29
C CYS A 87 7.32 -5.47 4.79
N PRO A 88 8.11 -6.48 5.19
CA PRO A 88 8.20 -6.88 6.60
C PRO A 88 8.71 -5.76 7.51
N THR A 89 9.58 -4.90 7.00
CA THR A 89 10.15 -3.76 7.75
C THR A 89 9.08 -2.74 8.13
N ALA A 90 8.07 -2.51 7.27
CA ALA A 90 6.97 -1.60 7.58
C ALA A 90 6.13 -2.12 8.76
N HIS A 91 5.71 -3.38 8.72
CA HIS A 91 4.97 -4.00 9.82
C HIS A 91 5.78 -4.05 11.11
N HIS A 92 7.07 -4.40 11.00
CA HIS A 92 7.99 -4.39 12.13
C HIS A 92 8.07 -3.02 12.80
N MET A 93 8.20 -1.95 12.00
CA MET A 93 8.35 -0.60 12.51
C MET A 93 7.05 -0.04 13.09
N ALA A 94 5.91 -0.26 12.43
CA ALA A 94 4.60 0.13 12.95
C ALA A 94 4.32 -0.55 14.31
N ALA A 95 4.60 -1.86 14.41
CA ALA A 95 4.48 -2.60 15.66
C ALA A 95 5.44 -2.06 16.73
N THR A 96 6.69 -1.77 16.39
CA THR A 96 7.67 -1.20 17.35
C THR A 96 7.18 0.14 17.89
N LYS A 97 6.68 1.04 17.03
CA LYS A 97 6.11 2.33 17.48
C LYS A 97 4.85 2.14 18.34
N ALA A 98 4.01 1.16 18.00
CA ALA A 98 2.87 0.81 18.85
C ALA A 98 3.30 0.34 20.24
N LEU A 99 4.41 -0.40 20.34
CA LEU A 99 4.99 -0.79 21.64
C LEU A 99 5.58 0.40 22.40
N ASP A 100 6.25 1.35 21.72
CA ASP A 100 6.72 2.57 22.37
C ASP A 100 5.54 3.32 23.03
N ALA A 101 4.42 3.46 22.33
CA ALA A 101 3.19 4.08 22.83
C ALA A 101 2.56 3.25 23.96
N LEU A 102 2.47 1.91 23.80
CA LEU A 102 1.91 0.98 24.77
C LEU A 102 2.62 1.05 26.11
N TYR A 103 3.94 1.12 26.10
CA TYR A 103 4.80 1.20 27.28
C TYR A 103 5.14 2.64 27.68
N GLN A 104 4.61 3.66 27.00
CA GLN A 104 4.85 5.08 27.26
C GLN A 104 6.35 5.39 27.37
N VAL A 105 7.15 4.86 26.44
CA VAL A 105 8.60 5.00 26.43
C VAL A 105 9.07 5.69 25.16
N GLU A 106 10.00 6.62 25.32
CA GLU A 106 10.61 7.34 24.20
C GLU A 106 11.99 6.75 23.87
N PRO A 107 12.22 6.32 22.64
CA PRO A 107 13.56 5.88 22.22
C PRO A 107 14.54 7.06 22.20
N PRO A 108 15.82 6.86 22.60
CA PRO A 108 16.83 7.89 22.52
C PRO A 108 17.11 8.29 21.05
N PRO A 109 17.73 9.48 20.82
CA PRO A 109 17.98 10.01 19.47
C PRO A 109 18.67 9.01 18.53
N ALA A 110 19.75 8.35 18.97
CA ALA A 110 20.44 7.34 18.16
C ALA A 110 19.51 6.19 17.70
N ALA A 111 18.66 5.70 18.59
CA ALA A 111 17.71 4.64 18.23
C ALA A 111 16.69 5.11 17.17
N ARG A 112 16.21 6.35 17.28
CA ARG A 112 15.33 6.94 16.26
C ARG A 112 16.06 7.05 14.91
N ARG A 113 17.31 7.55 14.89
CA ARG A 113 18.13 7.64 13.68
C ARG A 113 18.36 6.29 13.03
N ILE A 114 18.67 5.26 13.82
CA ILE A 114 18.86 3.88 13.32
C ILE A 114 17.56 3.34 12.71
N ARG A 115 16.43 3.55 13.36
CA ARG A 115 15.12 3.12 12.84
C ARG A 115 14.77 3.83 11.54
N GLU A 116 14.92 5.15 11.46
CA GLU A 116 14.68 5.94 10.26
C GLU A 116 15.64 5.58 9.11
N LEU A 117 16.92 5.33 9.43
CA LEU A 117 17.92 4.92 8.44
C LEU A 117 17.55 3.59 7.79
N VAL A 118 17.23 2.58 8.60
CA VAL A 118 16.80 1.28 8.09
C VAL A 118 15.50 1.40 7.29
N TYR A 119 14.61 2.29 7.73
CA TYR A 119 13.35 2.54 7.06
C TYR A 119 13.54 3.22 5.70
N SER A 120 14.45 4.20 5.62
CA SER A 120 14.81 4.87 4.36
C SER A 120 15.48 3.92 3.37
N ALA A 121 16.38 3.04 3.84
CA ALA A 121 16.97 1.99 3.02
C ALA A 121 15.91 1.01 2.48
N PHE A 122 14.96 0.63 3.32
CA PHE A 122 13.83 -0.23 2.94
C PHE A 122 12.92 0.45 1.91
N MET A 123 12.54 1.71 2.10
CA MET A 123 11.69 2.44 1.15
C MET A 123 12.38 2.58 -0.22
N THR A 124 13.68 2.88 -0.24
CA THR A 124 14.47 2.95 -1.48
C THR A 124 14.48 1.60 -2.21
N GLU A 125 14.69 0.51 -1.47
CA GLU A 125 14.73 -0.86 -2.01
C GLU A 125 13.38 -1.30 -2.57
N ASP A 126 12.28 -1.07 -1.84
CA ASP A 126 10.93 -1.48 -2.22
C ASP A 126 10.40 -0.68 -3.43
N HIS A 127 10.60 0.65 -3.45
CA HIS A 127 10.23 1.48 -4.60
C HIS A 127 11.01 1.12 -5.87
N ALA A 128 12.29 0.75 -5.74
CA ALA A 128 13.08 0.23 -6.85
C ALA A 128 12.55 -1.13 -7.33
N LEU A 129 12.16 -2.01 -6.39
CA LEU A 129 11.49 -3.28 -6.73
C LEU A 129 10.26 -3.05 -7.57
N HIS A 130 9.34 -2.19 -7.11
CA HIS A 130 8.11 -1.91 -7.85
C HIS A 130 8.39 -1.35 -9.23
N PHE A 131 9.24 -0.32 -9.32
CA PHE A 131 9.50 0.36 -10.57
C PHE A 131 10.07 -0.58 -11.64
N TYR A 132 11.08 -1.41 -11.30
CA TYR A 132 11.74 -2.24 -12.30
C TYR A 132 11.07 -3.60 -12.55
N PHE A 133 10.34 -4.15 -11.57
CA PHE A 133 9.81 -5.52 -11.66
C PHE A 133 8.29 -5.58 -11.82
N LEU A 134 7.54 -4.63 -11.26
CA LEU A 134 6.10 -4.71 -11.19
C LEU A 134 5.40 -3.71 -12.14
N GLY A 135 5.60 -2.41 -11.96
CA GLY A 135 4.94 -1.37 -12.75
C GLY A 135 5.68 -1.00 -14.03
N GLY A 136 7.00 -0.89 -13.98
CA GLY A 136 7.83 -0.45 -15.11
C GLY A 136 7.73 -1.30 -16.38
N PRO A 137 7.57 -2.63 -16.32
CA PRO A 137 7.39 -3.43 -17.53
C PRO A 137 6.25 -2.96 -18.45
N ASP A 138 5.19 -2.36 -17.90
CA ASP A 138 4.09 -1.82 -18.69
C ASP A 138 4.49 -0.64 -19.60
N PHE A 139 5.50 0.12 -19.16
CA PHE A 139 5.99 1.28 -19.91
C PHE A 139 7.26 0.98 -20.68
N VAL A 140 8.19 0.24 -20.10
CA VAL A 140 9.49 -0.06 -20.73
C VAL A 140 9.34 -1.03 -21.87
N VAL A 141 8.56 -2.11 -21.69
CA VAL A 141 8.29 -3.11 -22.73
C VAL A 141 7.09 -2.70 -23.59
N GLY A 142 6.15 -2.00 -22.98
CA GLY A 142 4.93 -1.51 -23.60
C GLY A 142 3.67 -2.27 -23.14
N PRO A 143 2.53 -1.55 -22.99
CA PRO A 143 1.31 -2.13 -22.47
C PRO A 143 0.65 -3.16 -23.40
N GLU A 144 0.91 -3.06 -24.71
CA GLU A 144 0.40 -3.97 -25.75
C GLU A 144 1.34 -5.16 -26.03
N ALA A 145 2.54 -5.19 -25.44
CA ALA A 145 3.48 -6.29 -25.64
C ALA A 145 2.91 -7.62 -25.09
N PRO A 146 3.29 -8.78 -25.63
CA PRO A 146 2.87 -10.07 -25.10
C PRO A 146 3.17 -10.23 -23.60
N ALA A 147 2.27 -10.85 -22.83
CA ALA A 147 2.43 -11.03 -21.38
C ALA A 147 3.77 -11.69 -20.99
N ALA A 148 4.23 -12.66 -21.80
CA ALA A 148 5.51 -13.33 -21.60
C ALA A 148 6.74 -12.38 -21.66
N GLN A 149 6.62 -11.22 -22.28
CA GLN A 149 7.69 -10.21 -22.39
C GLN A 149 7.56 -9.11 -21.34
N ARG A 150 6.36 -8.88 -20.78
CA ARG A 150 6.09 -7.82 -19.80
C ARG A 150 6.55 -8.22 -18.39
N ASN A 151 7.86 -8.43 -18.23
CA ASN A 151 8.51 -8.83 -16.98
C ASN A 151 9.93 -8.25 -16.92
N ILE A 152 10.68 -8.57 -15.86
CA ILE A 152 12.05 -8.04 -15.67
C ILE A 152 13.01 -8.44 -16.80
N LEU A 153 12.85 -9.61 -17.41
CA LEU A 153 13.70 -10.02 -18.54
C LEU A 153 13.42 -9.17 -19.78
N GLY A 154 12.16 -8.86 -20.05
CA GLY A 154 11.78 -7.91 -21.09
C GLY A 154 12.30 -6.50 -20.83
N VAL A 155 12.23 -6.02 -19.57
CA VAL A 155 12.83 -4.73 -19.18
C VAL A 155 14.32 -4.75 -19.47
N ILE A 156 15.07 -5.76 -19.04
CA ILE A 156 16.51 -5.90 -19.30
C ILE A 156 16.80 -5.93 -20.81
N GLY A 157 15.95 -6.60 -21.60
CA GLY A 157 16.06 -6.64 -23.05
C GLY A 157 15.96 -5.27 -23.71
N VAL A 158 15.19 -4.34 -23.15
CA VAL A 158 14.99 -2.98 -23.66
C VAL A 158 16.04 -2.00 -23.12
N VAL A 159 16.25 -1.99 -21.80
CA VAL A 159 17.15 -0.99 -21.16
C VAL A 159 18.60 -1.43 -21.09
N GLY A 160 18.90 -2.69 -21.42
CA GLY A 160 20.25 -3.25 -21.42
C GLY A 160 20.60 -4.01 -20.14
N GLN A 161 21.52 -4.98 -20.27
CA GLN A 161 21.95 -5.84 -19.15
C GLN A 161 22.64 -5.03 -18.03
N GLU A 162 23.37 -3.98 -18.36
CA GLU A 162 24.07 -3.14 -17.37
C GLU A 162 23.09 -2.51 -16.39
N VAL A 163 21.95 -2.04 -16.87
CA VAL A 163 20.88 -1.48 -16.03
C VAL A 163 20.33 -2.56 -15.09
N GLY A 164 20.05 -3.76 -15.59
CA GLY A 164 19.59 -4.88 -14.79
C GLY A 164 20.57 -5.24 -13.67
N VAL A 165 21.86 -5.33 -13.98
CA VAL A 165 22.93 -5.60 -12.99
C VAL A 165 22.97 -4.48 -11.94
N ARG A 166 22.92 -3.21 -12.35
CA ARG A 166 22.93 -2.05 -11.45
C ARG A 166 21.75 -2.08 -10.47
N VAL A 167 20.55 -2.38 -10.95
CA VAL A 167 19.33 -2.48 -10.13
C VAL A 167 19.47 -3.59 -9.08
N ILE A 168 19.92 -4.78 -9.48
CA ILE A 168 20.10 -5.92 -8.57
C ILE A 168 21.19 -5.62 -7.53
N ALA A 169 22.30 -5.04 -7.95
CA ALA A 169 23.41 -4.69 -7.06
C ALA A 169 22.98 -3.65 -6.02
N MET A 170 22.28 -2.57 -6.42
CA MET A 170 21.83 -1.54 -5.48
C MET A 170 20.82 -2.09 -4.46
N ARG A 171 19.84 -2.86 -4.91
CA ARG A 171 18.87 -3.51 -4.00
C ARG A 171 19.58 -4.44 -3.00
N ARG A 172 20.62 -5.15 -3.42
CA ARG A 172 21.41 -5.99 -2.52
C ARG A 172 22.12 -5.14 -1.46
N ARG A 173 22.78 -4.05 -1.84
CA ARG A 173 23.48 -3.16 -0.90
C ARG A 173 22.52 -2.53 0.12
N LEU A 174 21.34 -2.08 -0.31
CA LEU A 174 20.31 -1.57 0.60
C LEU A 174 19.84 -2.64 1.61
N ARG A 175 19.67 -3.88 1.18
CA ARG A 175 19.36 -5.01 2.06
C ARG A 175 20.49 -5.37 3.03
N GLU A 176 21.74 -5.13 2.66
CA GLU A 176 22.89 -5.27 3.56
C GLU A 176 22.80 -4.29 4.75
N ILE A 177 22.35 -3.04 4.54
CA ILE A 177 22.05 -2.10 5.63
C ILE A 177 20.95 -2.65 6.57
N ILE A 178 19.85 -3.15 6.00
CA ILE A 178 18.75 -3.74 6.78
C ILE A 178 19.26 -4.94 7.59
N THR A 179 20.09 -5.78 6.98
CA THR A 179 20.68 -6.97 7.62
C THR A 179 21.63 -6.59 8.73
N LEU A 180 22.47 -5.58 8.49
CA LEU A 180 23.43 -5.09 9.47
C LEU A 180 22.74 -4.64 10.75
N ALA A 181 21.64 -3.89 10.67
CA ALA A 181 20.91 -3.42 11.82
C ALA A 181 19.95 -4.48 12.42
N GLY A 182 19.28 -5.26 11.58
CA GLY A 182 18.19 -6.17 11.95
C GLY A 182 18.55 -7.67 11.94
N GLY A 183 19.80 -8.03 11.61
CA GLY A 183 20.31 -9.41 11.64
C GLY A 183 19.80 -10.33 10.53
N LYS A 184 18.84 -9.89 9.70
CA LYS A 184 18.23 -10.70 8.64
C LYS A 184 17.90 -9.84 7.43
N VAL A 185 18.02 -10.42 6.23
CA VAL A 185 17.64 -9.78 4.96
C VAL A 185 16.12 -9.58 4.88
N ILE A 186 15.35 -10.60 5.28
CA ILE A 186 13.89 -10.58 5.31
C ILE A 186 13.47 -10.78 6.78
N HIS A 187 12.44 -10.09 7.21
CA HIS A 187 11.94 -10.06 8.58
C HIS A 187 13.01 -9.64 9.61
N PRO A 188 13.58 -8.43 9.48
CA PRO A 188 14.57 -7.92 10.44
C PRO A 188 13.97 -7.84 11.84
N VAL A 189 14.80 -8.02 12.87
CA VAL A 189 14.42 -7.89 14.27
C VAL A 189 15.28 -6.76 14.86
N LEU A 190 14.87 -5.53 14.61
CA LEU A 190 15.60 -4.31 14.97
C LEU A 190 15.01 -3.64 16.20
N GLY A 191 13.70 -3.32 16.11
CA GLY A 191 13.02 -2.47 17.07
C GLY A 191 12.65 -3.24 18.33
N LEU A 192 12.88 -2.59 19.47
CA LEU A 192 12.45 -3.00 20.79
C LEU A 192 11.67 -1.84 21.43
N PRO A 193 10.76 -2.09 22.41
CA PRO A 193 10.16 -1.01 23.16
C PRO A 193 11.24 -0.08 23.72
N GLY A 194 11.15 1.22 23.39
CA GLY A 194 12.09 2.24 23.80
C GLY A 194 13.45 2.24 23.09
N GLY A 195 13.61 1.53 21.95
CA GLY A 195 14.87 1.60 21.23
C GLY A 195 15.10 0.53 20.16
N VAL A 196 16.37 0.12 20.02
CA VAL A 196 16.82 -0.88 19.05
C VAL A 196 17.71 -1.93 19.73
N ALA A 197 17.82 -3.11 19.06
CA ALA A 197 18.53 -4.28 19.58
C ALA A 197 20.05 -4.10 19.60
N ARG A 198 20.61 -3.25 18.72
CA ARG A 198 22.05 -3.00 18.63
C ARG A 198 22.33 -1.58 18.12
N ARG A 199 23.49 -1.06 18.46
CA ARG A 199 24.04 0.20 17.94
C ARG A 199 24.69 -0.02 16.56
N ILE A 200 24.88 1.07 15.83
CA ILE A 200 25.74 1.16 14.66
C ILE A 200 27.12 1.65 15.09
N THR A 201 28.21 1.01 14.67
CA THR A 201 29.57 1.48 14.95
C THR A 201 30.00 2.56 13.95
N ALA A 202 31.08 3.30 14.25
CA ALA A 202 31.61 4.31 13.33
C ALA A 202 32.08 3.69 11.99
N GLU A 203 32.65 2.49 12.03
CA GLU A 203 33.07 1.74 10.84
C GLU A 203 31.87 1.33 9.98
N GLU A 204 30.80 0.83 10.63
CA GLU A 204 29.56 0.47 9.96
C GLU A 204 28.88 1.72 9.36
N GLN A 205 28.88 2.84 10.09
CA GLN A 205 28.38 4.12 9.60
C GLN A 205 29.11 4.57 8.34
N ALA A 206 30.44 4.41 8.27
CA ALA A 206 31.22 4.75 7.08
C ALA A 206 30.80 3.89 5.86
N GLN A 207 30.56 2.59 6.05
CA GLN A 207 30.07 1.69 4.99
C GLN A 207 28.65 2.05 4.53
N ILE A 208 27.77 2.42 5.48
CA ILE A 208 26.41 2.87 5.18
C ILE A 208 26.44 4.15 4.36
N ARG A 209 27.33 5.09 4.70
CA ARG A 209 27.50 6.37 4.00
C ARG A 209 27.87 6.16 2.52
N GLU A 210 28.81 5.27 2.24
CA GLU A 210 29.17 4.91 0.86
C GLU A 210 27.97 4.36 0.08
N THR A 211 27.19 3.46 0.70
CA THR A 211 25.98 2.90 0.08
C THR A 211 24.90 3.97 -0.12
N ALA A 212 24.76 4.91 0.81
CA ALA A 212 23.79 6.00 0.71
C ALA A 212 24.11 6.97 -0.43
N ASP A 213 25.39 7.30 -0.64
CA ASP A 213 25.83 8.11 -1.79
C ASP A 213 25.48 7.43 -3.12
N GLU A 214 25.74 6.13 -3.24
CA GLU A 214 25.35 5.37 -4.43
C GLU A 214 23.82 5.27 -4.60
N ALA A 215 23.05 5.20 -3.50
CA ALA A 215 21.60 5.14 -3.55
C ALA A 215 21.01 6.45 -4.12
N VAL A 216 21.57 7.61 -3.80
CA VAL A 216 21.16 8.89 -4.39
C VAL A 216 21.43 8.91 -5.90
N GLU A 217 22.62 8.48 -6.34
CA GLU A 217 22.96 8.42 -7.77
C GLU A 217 22.11 7.36 -8.52
N PHE A 218 21.74 6.29 -7.86
CA PHE A 218 20.79 5.30 -8.39
C PHE A 218 19.38 5.87 -8.52
N ALA A 219 18.91 6.63 -7.54
CA ALA A 219 17.58 7.26 -7.57
C ALA A 219 17.49 8.32 -8.68
N LYS A 220 18.52 9.17 -8.84
CA LYS A 220 18.64 10.11 -9.97
C LYS A 220 18.62 9.39 -11.32
N PHE A 221 19.35 8.30 -11.43
CA PHE A 221 19.35 7.46 -12.63
C PHE A 221 17.95 6.90 -12.91
N THR A 222 17.24 6.41 -11.90
CA THR A 222 15.88 5.86 -12.04
C THR A 222 14.88 6.94 -12.50
N LEU A 223 14.98 8.16 -11.96
CA LEU A 223 14.20 9.30 -12.44
C LEU A 223 14.51 9.63 -13.91
N GLY A 224 15.78 9.56 -14.30
CA GLY A 224 16.21 9.71 -15.69
C GLY A 224 15.59 8.65 -16.62
N VAL A 225 15.55 7.39 -16.18
CA VAL A 225 14.86 6.30 -16.92
C VAL A 225 13.37 6.61 -17.05
N PHE A 226 12.70 7.03 -15.96
CA PHE A 226 11.29 7.41 -16.01
C PHE A 226 11.03 8.53 -17.02
N ARG A 227 11.84 9.58 -16.99
CA ARG A 227 11.73 10.71 -17.94
C ARG A 227 11.91 10.26 -19.39
N SER A 228 12.94 9.46 -19.68
CA SER A 228 13.27 9.03 -21.04
C SER A 228 12.30 8.00 -21.60
N VAL A 229 11.71 7.14 -20.78
CA VAL A 229 10.81 6.06 -21.21
C VAL A 229 9.35 6.51 -21.16
N VAL A 230 8.93 7.16 -20.07
CA VAL A 230 7.52 7.48 -19.83
C VAL A 230 7.19 8.89 -20.30
N LEU A 231 7.90 9.91 -19.78
CA LEU A 231 7.55 11.30 -20.08
C LEU A 231 7.93 11.74 -21.50
N ALA A 232 8.96 11.15 -22.08
CA ALA A 232 9.32 11.41 -23.49
C ALA A 232 8.39 10.76 -24.51
N ASN A 233 7.45 9.90 -24.07
CA ASN A 233 6.46 9.26 -24.94
C ASN A 233 5.09 9.93 -24.75
N PRO A 234 4.61 10.75 -25.70
CA PRO A 234 3.33 11.44 -25.59
C PRO A 234 2.14 10.50 -25.35
N ALA A 235 2.13 9.30 -25.96
CA ALA A 235 1.06 8.33 -25.79
C ALA A 235 0.97 7.81 -24.33
N TYR A 236 2.09 7.75 -23.61
CA TYR A 236 2.09 7.38 -22.20
C TYR A 236 1.63 8.54 -21.31
N VAL A 237 2.01 9.77 -21.65
CA VAL A 237 1.50 10.96 -20.95
C VAL A 237 -0.01 11.07 -21.14
N ASP A 238 -0.52 10.92 -22.38
CA ASP A 238 -1.95 10.90 -22.68
C ASP A 238 -2.68 9.80 -21.91
N LEU A 239 -2.07 8.60 -21.79
CA LEU A 239 -2.64 7.51 -21.01
C LEU A 239 -2.71 7.87 -19.51
N ILE A 240 -1.65 8.47 -18.95
CA ILE A 240 -1.59 8.88 -17.55
C ILE A 240 -2.71 9.86 -17.21
N VAL A 241 -2.94 10.87 -18.06
CA VAL A 241 -3.92 11.93 -17.81
C VAL A 241 -5.33 11.59 -18.30
N SER A 242 -5.53 10.41 -18.91
CA SER A 242 -6.83 10.03 -19.45
C SER A 242 -7.89 9.89 -18.35
N ASP A 243 -9.16 10.14 -18.71
CA ASP A 243 -10.28 10.00 -17.78
C ASP A 243 -10.41 8.57 -17.24
N ALA A 244 -10.10 7.56 -18.04
CA ALA A 244 -10.14 6.14 -17.64
C ALA A 244 -9.26 5.83 -16.40
N PHE A 245 -8.24 6.65 -16.13
CA PHE A 245 -7.34 6.52 -14.98
C PHE A 245 -7.43 7.73 -14.03
N THR A 246 -8.53 8.45 -14.01
CA THR A 246 -8.69 9.65 -13.17
C THR A 246 -9.83 9.48 -12.18
N HIS A 247 -9.56 9.72 -10.88
CA HIS A 247 -10.54 9.69 -9.81
C HIS A 247 -10.31 10.83 -8.81
N ARG A 248 -11.35 11.59 -8.53
CA ARG A 248 -11.32 12.69 -7.56
C ARG A 248 -11.81 12.21 -6.19
N THR A 249 -10.88 11.79 -5.34
CA THR A 249 -11.15 11.34 -3.97
C THR A 249 -10.24 12.04 -2.98
N TYR A 250 -10.49 11.85 -1.69
CA TYR A 250 -9.61 12.33 -0.63
C TYR A 250 -8.22 11.69 -0.73
N CYS A 251 -7.21 12.39 -0.22
CA CYS A 251 -5.86 11.90 -0.05
C CYS A 251 -5.47 11.97 1.42
N MET A 252 -4.75 10.94 1.90
CA MET A 252 -4.26 10.85 3.27
C MET A 252 -2.79 10.45 3.25
N GLY A 253 -2.00 10.97 4.20
CA GLY A 253 -0.59 10.62 4.37
C GLY A 253 0.00 11.26 5.62
N LEU A 254 1.16 10.74 6.06
CA LEU A 254 1.93 11.30 7.16
C LEU A 254 2.74 12.51 6.71
N VAL A 255 2.67 13.57 7.51
CA VAL A 255 3.44 14.79 7.32
C VAL A 255 4.13 15.22 8.61
N ASP A 256 5.28 15.88 8.47
CA ASP A 256 5.98 16.54 9.58
C ASP A 256 5.31 17.87 9.97
N GLY A 257 5.87 18.58 10.93
CA GLY A 257 5.34 19.88 11.41
C GLY A 257 5.38 21.02 10.37
N GLN A 258 5.93 20.78 9.18
CA GLN A 258 5.97 21.69 8.04
C GLN A 258 5.15 21.18 6.85
N ASN A 259 4.28 20.21 7.10
CA ASN A 259 3.48 19.53 6.08
C ASN A 259 4.33 18.90 4.95
N ARG A 260 5.52 18.37 5.25
CA ARG A 260 6.33 17.62 4.31
C ARG A 260 6.17 16.13 4.55
N PRO A 261 6.22 15.26 3.52
CA PRO A 261 6.08 13.82 3.71
C PRO A 261 7.13 13.30 4.70
N ASN A 262 6.71 12.44 5.61
CA ASN A 262 7.63 11.72 6.49
C ASN A 262 7.20 10.25 6.57
N PHE A 263 8.11 9.32 6.26
CA PHE A 263 7.77 7.90 6.25
C PHE A 263 7.72 7.28 7.63
N TYR A 264 8.44 7.86 8.58
CA TYR A 264 8.64 7.26 9.90
C TYR A 264 7.76 7.90 10.98
N ASP A 265 7.67 9.22 11.00
CA ASP A 265 7.00 9.96 12.08
C ASP A 265 6.20 11.15 11.55
N GLY A 266 5.24 11.63 12.33
CA GLY A 266 4.44 12.78 11.95
C GLY A 266 2.98 12.68 12.39
N GLN A 267 2.16 13.54 11.79
CA GLN A 267 0.70 13.53 11.93
C GLN A 267 0.06 13.07 10.63
N VAL A 268 -1.10 12.45 10.73
CA VAL A 268 -1.89 12.07 9.56
C VAL A 268 -2.63 13.30 9.05
N ARG A 269 -2.34 13.72 7.83
CA ARG A 269 -3.04 14.81 7.14
C ARG A 269 -3.95 14.27 6.06
N VAL A 270 -5.15 14.82 5.96
CA VAL A 270 -6.14 14.48 4.95
C VAL A 270 -6.53 15.74 4.19
N VAL A 271 -6.44 15.69 2.85
CA VAL A 271 -6.95 16.72 1.97
C VAL A 271 -8.15 16.23 1.17
N ASN A 272 -9.09 17.12 0.91
CA ASN A 272 -10.26 16.82 0.11
C ASN A 272 -9.93 16.73 -1.41
N PRO A 273 -10.89 16.35 -2.27
CA PRO A 273 -10.66 16.26 -3.71
C PRO A 273 -10.26 17.57 -4.40
N ASP A 274 -10.45 18.72 -3.75
CA ASP A 274 -10.04 20.03 -4.27
C ASP A 274 -8.69 20.50 -3.72
N GLY A 275 -8.03 19.66 -2.88
CA GLY A 275 -6.72 19.91 -2.30
C GLY A 275 -6.75 20.72 -1.00
N ALA A 276 -7.92 21.09 -0.51
CA ALA A 276 -8.04 21.79 0.78
C ALA A 276 -7.87 20.79 1.94
N GLU A 277 -7.21 21.24 3.01
CA GLU A 277 -7.09 20.43 4.22
C GLU A 277 -8.47 20.14 4.81
N TRP A 278 -8.76 18.87 5.05
CA TRP A 278 -9.99 18.41 5.66
C TRP A 278 -9.81 18.07 7.13
N ALA A 279 -8.69 17.41 7.47
CA ALA A 279 -8.34 17.08 8.85
C ALA A 279 -6.82 16.84 8.99
N THR A 280 -6.32 17.08 10.20
CA THR A 280 -5.01 16.62 10.66
C THR A 280 -5.16 16.01 12.05
N PHE A 281 -4.67 14.78 12.25
CA PHE A 281 -4.85 14.06 13.50
C PHE A 281 -3.63 13.20 13.87
N LYS A 282 -3.53 12.85 15.15
CA LYS A 282 -2.49 11.95 15.65
C LYS A 282 -2.89 10.50 15.41
N ALA A 283 -1.90 9.60 15.35
CA ALA A 283 -2.15 8.16 15.20
C ALA A 283 -3.16 7.63 16.23
N ALA A 284 -3.12 8.12 17.47
CA ALA A 284 -4.03 7.71 18.54
C ALA A 284 -5.52 7.95 18.23
N ASP A 285 -5.81 8.93 17.39
CA ASP A 285 -7.19 9.38 17.10
C ASP A 285 -7.77 8.72 15.82
N TYR A 286 -7.04 7.78 15.19
CA TYR A 286 -7.40 7.25 13.87
C TYR A 286 -8.81 6.62 13.82
N LEU A 287 -9.30 6.03 14.91
CA LEU A 287 -10.66 5.43 14.98
C LEU A 287 -11.80 6.45 14.87
N ASP A 288 -11.51 7.75 15.05
CA ASP A 288 -12.48 8.83 14.84
C ASP A 288 -12.60 9.21 13.37
N TYR A 289 -11.56 8.91 12.58
CA TYR A 289 -11.45 9.30 11.17
C TYR A 289 -11.56 8.15 10.19
N VAL A 290 -11.17 6.93 10.56
CA VAL A 290 -11.14 5.75 9.67
C VAL A 290 -12.12 4.70 10.13
N ALA A 291 -12.91 4.18 9.21
CA ALA A 291 -13.78 3.04 9.41
C ALA A 291 -13.68 2.06 8.23
N GLU A 292 -14.19 0.86 8.42
CA GLU A 292 -14.10 -0.25 7.47
C GLU A 292 -15.49 -0.67 7.01
N HIS A 293 -15.65 -0.91 5.71
CA HIS A 293 -16.83 -1.48 5.08
C HIS A 293 -16.52 -2.86 4.50
N VAL A 294 -17.49 -3.77 4.51
CA VAL A 294 -17.36 -5.14 4.01
C VAL A 294 -18.29 -5.35 2.82
N GLU A 295 -17.74 -5.91 1.74
CA GLU A 295 -18.47 -6.34 0.56
C GLU A 295 -18.43 -7.86 0.42
N PRO A 296 -19.53 -8.52 -0.01
CA PRO A 296 -19.62 -9.98 -0.03
C PRO A 296 -18.74 -10.67 -1.09
N TRP A 297 -18.15 -9.91 -1.99
CA TRP A 297 -17.37 -10.41 -3.12
C TRP A 297 -15.86 -10.37 -2.91
N SER A 298 -15.35 -9.84 -1.78
CA SER A 298 -13.91 -9.75 -1.49
C SER A 298 -13.63 -9.95 0.00
N TYR A 299 -12.47 -10.52 0.34
CA TYR A 299 -12.02 -10.62 1.72
C TYR A 299 -11.34 -9.33 2.24
N VAL A 300 -10.93 -8.43 1.35
CA VAL A 300 -10.42 -7.13 1.78
C VAL A 300 -11.57 -6.25 2.25
N LYS A 301 -11.38 -5.59 3.40
CA LYS A 301 -12.29 -4.55 3.87
C LYS A 301 -11.93 -3.23 3.21
N PHE A 302 -12.94 -2.42 2.96
CA PHE A 302 -12.82 -1.12 2.27
C PHE A 302 -12.83 0.00 3.30
N CYS A 303 -11.67 0.65 3.48
CA CYS A 303 -11.56 1.78 4.39
C CYS A 303 -12.21 3.04 3.80
N TYR A 304 -12.82 3.85 4.68
CA TYR A 304 -13.44 5.12 4.34
C TYR A 304 -13.35 6.13 5.50
N LEU A 305 -13.51 7.41 5.19
CA LEU A 305 -13.52 8.48 6.19
C LEU A 305 -14.82 8.40 7.00
N LYS A 306 -14.70 7.98 8.24
CA LYS A 306 -15.82 7.70 9.16
C LYS A 306 -16.82 8.85 9.31
N PRO A 307 -16.41 10.14 9.46
CA PRO A 307 -17.36 11.25 9.57
C PRO A 307 -18.22 11.47 8.33
N LEU A 308 -17.76 11.04 7.14
CA LEU A 308 -18.51 11.12 5.89
C LEU A 308 -19.42 9.92 5.65
N GLY A 309 -19.15 8.81 6.35
CA GLY A 309 -19.87 7.55 6.19
C GLY A 309 -19.53 6.82 4.86
N TRP A 310 -19.96 5.56 4.76
CA TRP A 310 -19.86 4.80 3.52
C TRP A 310 -20.96 5.20 2.54
N GLN A 311 -20.58 5.71 1.37
CA GLN A 311 -21.48 6.19 0.33
C GLN A 311 -21.41 5.35 -0.96
N GLY A 312 -20.77 4.15 -0.89
CA GLY A 312 -20.47 3.33 -2.06
C GLY A 312 -19.21 3.77 -2.80
N PHE A 313 -18.91 3.08 -3.89
CA PHE A 313 -17.72 3.34 -4.72
C PHE A 313 -17.98 4.52 -5.66
N LYS A 314 -17.74 5.73 -5.20
CA LYS A 314 -17.94 6.95 -5.99
C LYS A 314 -16.90 8.02 -5.71
N ASP A 315 -16.68 8.89 -6.69
CA ASP A 315 -15.85 10.07 -6.58
C ASP A 315 -16.58 11.24 -5.87
N GLY A 316 -15.83 12.25 -5.48
CA GLY A 316 -16.32 13.54 -5.04
C GLY A 316 -16.16 13.81 -3.55
N ILE A 317 -16.49 15.04 -3.19
CA ILE A 317 -16.33 15.57 -1.83
C ILE A 317 -17.31 14.94 -0.82
N ASP A 318 -18.44 14.41 -1.29
CA ASP A 318 -19.42 13.73 -0.46
C ASP A 318 -19.11 12.23 -0.29
N SER A 319 -18.04 11.75 -0.92
CA SER A 319 -17.58 10.38 -0.79
C SER A 319 -16.56 10.25 0.33
N GLY A 320 -16.70 9.26 1.20
CA GLY A 320 -15.70 8.95 2.23
C GLY A 320 -14.47 8.20 1.70
N ILE A 321 -14.38 7.94 0.40
CA ILE A 321 -13.25 7.18 -0.18
C ILE A 321 -12.01 8.06 -0.28
N TYR A 322 -10.86 7.46 0.08
CA TYR A 322 -9.56 8.11 0.03
C TYR A 322 -8.47 7.18 -0.53
N SER A 323 -7.32 7.77 -0.84
CA SER A 323 -6.10 7.05 -1.19
C SER A 323 -4.98 7.41 -0.21
N VAL A 324 -4.06 6.48 0.03
CA VAL A 324 -2.82 6.67 0.79
C VAL A 324 -1.58 6.33 -0.04
N ALA A 325 -1.74 6.04 -1.33
CA ALA A 325 -0.66 5.67 -2.24
C ALA A 325 0.35 6.83 -2.42
N PRO A 326 1.52 6.61 -3.04
CA PRO A 326 2.54 7.64 -3.23
C PRO A 326 2.02 8.99 -3.71
N LEU A 327 1.14 9.00 -4.70
CA LEU A 327 0.52 10.23 -5.20
C LEU A 327 -0.30 10.95 -4.12
N ALA A 328 -0.99 10.21 -3.26
CA ALA A 328 -1.77 10.80 -2.17
C ALA A 328 -0.85 11.48 -1.14
N ARG A 329 0.29 10.86 -0.81
CA ARG A 329 1.29 11.47 0.07
C ARG A 329 1.87 12.77 -0.50
N LEU A 330 2.12 12.83 -1.81
CA LEU A 330 2.55 14.07 -2.45
C LEU A 330 1.41 15.11 -2.51
N ASN A 331 0.16 14.69 -2.68
CA ASN A 331 -0.99 15.60 -2.65
C ASN A 331 -1.22 16.22 -1.26
N VAL A 332 -1.02 15.49 -0.17
CA VAL A 332 -1.17 16.04 1.19
C VAL A 332 0.01 16.91 1.62
N ALA A 333 1.16 16.79 0.97
CA ALA A 333 2.36 17.52 1.30
C ALA A 333 2.36 18.92 0.70
N ASP A 334 2.88 19.92 1.42
CA ASP A 334 3.05 21.27 0.87
C ASP A 334 4.39 21.40 0.12
N SER A 335 5.39 20.60 0.47
CA SER A 335 6.73 20.50 -0.18
C SER A 335 7.40 19.19 0.20
N MET A 336 8.54 18.88 -0.42
CA MET A 336 9.41 17.75 -0.01
C MET A 336 10.45 18.23 1.02
N ALA A 337 10.97 17.30 1.82
CA ALA A 337 11.95 17.61 2.85
C ALA A 337 13.40 17.64 2.33
N THR A 338 13.65 17.15 1.12
CA THR A 338 14.99 17.03 0.53
C THR A 338 15.04 17.70 -0.85
N PRO A 339 16.20 18.28 -1.25
CA PRO A 339 16.28 19.19 -2.40
C PRO A 339 15.98 18.53 -3.74
N LEU A 340 16.54 17.36 -4.03
CA LEU A 340 16.33 16.71 -5.35
C LEU A 340 14.90 16.18 -5.49
N ALA A 341 14.34 15.65 -4.40
CA ALA A 341 12.93 15.24 -4.40
C ALA A 341 12.00 16.46 -4.53
N GLN A 342 12.35 17.63 -3.98
CA GLN A 342 11.60 18.87 -4.15
C GLN A 342 11.56 19.30 -5.63
N GLU A 343 12.68 19.30 -6.31
CA GLU A 343 12.74 19.63 -7.74
C GLU A 343 11.84 18.68 -8.58
N ALA A 344 11.91 17.38 -8.30
CA ALA A 344 11.12 16.38 -9.02
C ALA A 344 9.61 16.47 -8.68
N TYR A 345 9.27 16.86 -7.45
CA TYR A 345 7.91 17.14 -7.00
C TYR A 345 7.30 18.33 -7.77
N GLU A 346 8.02 19.45 -7.86
CA GLU A 346 7.61 20.63 -8.60
C GLU A 346 7.43 20.33 -10.09
N GLU A 347 8.36 19.57 -10.70
CA GLU A 347 8.26 19.12 -12.09
C GLU A 347 6.99 18.33 -12.34
N MET A 348 6.67 17.36 -11.44
CA MET A 348 5.47 16.53 -11.60
C MET A 348 4.19 17.36 -11.56
N PHE A 349 4.02 18.23 -10.57
CA PHE A 349 2.80 19.03 -10.45
C PHE A 349 2.69 20.06 -11.57
N ALA A 350 3.79 20.69 -11.98
CA ALA A 350 3.79 21.61 -13.12
C ALA A 350 3.40 20.90 -14.43
N THR A 351 3.89 19.68 -14.65
CA THR A 351 3.60 18.90 -15.86
C THR A 351 2.15 18.39 -15.90
N LEU A 352 1.60 18.00 -14.74
CA LEU A 352 0.27 17.41 -14.65
C LEU A 352 -0.86 18.44 -14.35
N GLY A 353 -0.58 19.73 -14.53
CA GLY A 353 -1.61 20.79 -14.47
C GLY A 353 -1.87 21.38 -13.09
N GLY A 354 -1.01 21.12 -12.11
CA GLY A 354 -1.11 21.65 -10.76
C GLY A 354 -1.64 20.66 -9.74
N LYS A 355 -1.68 21.09 -8.49
CA LYS A 355 -2.11 20.29 -7.35
C LYS A 355 -3.56 20.57 -6.99
N PRO A 356 -4.39 19.57 -6.62
CA PRO A 356 -4.07 18.14 -6.52
C PRO A 356 -4.10 17.40 -7.86
N VAL A 357 -3.27 16.37 -8.01
CA VAL A 357 -3.28 15.44 -9.14
C VAL A 357 -4.10 14.19 -8.78
N HIS A 358 -4.99 13.78 -9.68
CA HIS A 358 -5.92 12.67 -9.47
C HIS A 358 -5.75 11.48 -10.42
N HIS A 359 -4.70 11.51 -11.23
CA HIS A 359 -4.42 10.49 -12.23
C HIS A 359 -3.78 9.24 -11.60
N THR A 360 -4.48 8.12 -11.60
CA THR A 360 -4.05 6.87 -10.96
C THR A 360 -2.64 6.46 -11.39
N LEU A 361 -2.33 6.55 -12.69
CA LEU A 361 -1.03 6.14 -13.21
C LEU A 361 0.11 7.10 -12.81
N ALA A 362 -0.19 8.32 -12.36
CA ALA A 362 0.81 9.23 -11.81
C ALA A 362 1.43 8.71 -10.47
N ASN A 363 0.83 7.69 -9.85
CA ASN A 363 1.46 6.98 -8.72
C ASN A 363 2.86 6.43 -9.07
N HIS A 364 3.11 6.06 -10.33
CA HIS A 364 4.43 5.60 -10.75
C HIS A 364 5.47 6.73 -10.67
N TRP A 365 5.11 7.94 -11.11
CA TRP A 365 5.98 9.11 -10.98
C TRP A 365 6.19 9.50 -9.53
N ALA A 366 5.11 9.60 -8.77
CA ALA A 366 5.16 9.89 -7.33
C ALA A 366 6.08 8.91 -6.59
N ARG A 367 6.03 7.61 -6.93
CA ARG A 367 6.90 6.58 -6.32
C ARG A 367 8.37 6.77 -6.67
N VAL A 368 8.70 7.22 -7.87
CA VAL A 368 10.09 7.53 -8.25
C VAL A 368 10.58 8.79 -7.51
N ILE A 369 9.72 9.77 -7.27
CA ILE A 369 10.03 10.94 -6.41
C ILE A 369 10.29 10.49 -4.97
N GLU A 370 9.47 9.61 -4.44
CA GLU A 370 9.67 9.06 -3.09
C GLU A 370 10.91 8.16 -2.98
N LEU A 371 11.27 7.45 -4.04
CA LEU A 371 12.53 6.71 -4.11
C LEU A 371 13.73 7.68 -3.96
N LEU A 372 13.66 8.83 -4.64
CA LEU A 372 14.68 9.87 -4.54
C LEU A 372 14.71 10.47 -3.12
N TYR A 373 13.55 10.82 -2.57
CA TYR A 373 13.41 11.30 -1.19
C TYR A 373 13.99 10.31 -0.17
N ALA A 374 13.65 9.01 -0.29
CA ALA A 374 14.16 7.98 0.61
C ALA A 374 15.69 7.84 0.54
N ALA A 375 16.26 7.93 -0.66
CA ALA A 375 17.72 7.87 -0.85
C ALA A 375 18.43 9.10 -0.26
N GLU A 376 17.89 10.32 -0.45
CA GLU A 376 18.42 11.54 0.16
C GLU A 376 18.32 11.49 1.70
N ARG A 377 17.17 11.00 2.24
CA ARG A 377 17.01 10.80 3.71
C ARG A 377 18.00 9.76 4.24
N LEU A 378 18.21 8.66 3.51
CA LEU A 378 19.22 7.65 3.87
C LEU A 378 20.60 8.30 4.00
N LYS A 379 20.97 9.17 3.05
CA LYS A 379 22.25 9.91 3.07
C LYS A 379 22.35 10.87 4.25
N GLU A 380 21.33 11.70 4.48
CA GLU A 380 21.29 12.63 5.62
C GLU A 380 21.47 11.90 6.95
N LEU A 381 20.77 10.76 7.13
CA LEU A 381 20.86 9.96 8.34
C LEU A 381 22.21 9.23 8.47
N ALA A 382 22.81 8.81 7.36
CA ALA A 382 24.14 8.21 7.35
C ALA A 382 25.24 9.23 7.74
N ASP A 383 25.02 10.52 7.47
CA ASP A 383 25.94 11.60 7.82
C ASP A 383 25.70 12.14 9.24
N ASP A 384 24.59 11.79 9.89
CA ASP A 384 24.24 12.26 11.24
C ASP A 384 25.21 11.67 12.29
N PRO A 385 25.92 12.49 13.07
CA PRO A 385 26.85 12.02 14.10
C PRO A 385 26.17 11.24 15.23
N GLU A 386 24.89 11.47 15.48
CA GLU A 386 24.13 10.73 16.52
C GLU A 386 23.89 9.27 16.14
N LEU A 387 24.08 8.88 14.87
CA LEU A 387 23.81 7.51 14.42
C LEU A 387 24.66 6.45 15.14
N SER A 388 25.88 6.80 15.51
CA SER A 388 26.85 5.91 16.19
C SER A 388 26.89 6.08 17.72
N ASP A 389 26.02 6.89 18.31
CA ASP A 389 25.94 7.03 19.77
C ASP A 389 25.56 5.67 20.40
N PRO A 390 26.25 5.24 21.49
CA PRO A 390 26.00 3.97 22.14
C PRO A 390 24.66 3.88 22.88
N ASN A 391 24.02 5.00 23.21
CA ASN A 391 22.74 5.04 23.90
C ASN A 391 21.58 4.76 22.93
N VAL A 392 21.23 3.50 22.76
CA VAL A 392 20.24 3.05 21.77
C VAL A 392 18.94 2.53 22.38
N ARG A 393 18.75 2.63 23.70
CA ARG A 393 17.54 2.14 24.35
C ARG A 393 17.23 2.80 25.68
N THR A 394 15.98 3.20 25.87
CA THR A 394 15.37 3.53 27.15
C THR A 394 14.53 2.33 27.61
N LEU A 395 14.72 1.86 28.84
CA LEU A 395 13.94 0.73 29.35
C LEU A 395 12.55 1.20 29.78
N PRO A 396 11.47 0.51 29.33
CA PRO A 396 10.12 0.81 29.76
C PRO A 396 9.92 0.59 31.26
N THR A 397 9.15 1.47 31.89
CA THR A 397 8.77 1.37 33.31
C THR A 397 7.25 1.43 33.53
N ALA A 398 6.50 1.83 32.49
CA ALA A 398 5.04 1.92 32.57
C ALA A 398 4.37 0.56 32.41
N THR A 399 3.21 0.39 33.03
CA THR A 399 2.35 -0.77 32.81
C THR A 399 1.67 -0.65 31.45
N PRO A 400 1.79 -1.66 30.58
CA PRO A 400 1.19 -1.60 29.25
C PRO A 400 -0.33 -1.63 29.31
N ARG A 401 -1.00 -0.96 28.39
CA ARG A 401 -2.47 -0.98 28.22
C ARG A 401 -2.89 -0.92 26.78
N GLU A 402 -2.58 0.18 26.11
CA GLU A 402 -2.98 0.46 24.73
C GLU A 402 -1.87 1.25 24.04
N GLY A 403 -1.60 0.89 22.79
CA GLY A 403 -0.60 1.58 21.99
C GLY A 403 -0.91 1.51 20.52
N ILE A 404 -0.74 2.67 19.84
CA ILE A 404 -0.98 2.83 18.42
C ILE A 404 0.29 3.36 17.77
N GLY A 405 0.77 2.63 16.76
CA GLY A 405 1.90 3.00 15.94
C GLY A 405 1.47 3.26 14.50
N VAL A 406 2.02 4.29 13.87
CA VAL A 406 1.78 4.64 12.47
C VAL A 406 3.09 4.88 11.75
N VAL A 407 3.17 4.41 10.49
CA VAL A 407 4.25 4.70 9.54
C VAL A 407 3.68 4.79 8.13
N GLU A 408 4.43 5.38 7.21
CA GLU A 408 4.17 5.25 5.78
C GLU A 408 4.87 4.01 5.23
N ALA A 409 4.13 2.95 4.95
CA ALA A 409 4.66 1.84 4.16
C ALA A 409 4.82 2.28 2.68
N PRO A 410 5.55 1.54 1.83
CA PRO A 410 5.68 1.89 0.40
C PRO A 410 4.34 2.15 -0.29
N ARG A 411 3.30 1.47 0.15
CA ARG A 411 1.93 1.49 -0.41
C ARG A 411 0.99 2.45 0.28
N GLY A 412 1.44 3.12 1.37
CA GLY A 412 0.65 4.12 2.10
C GLY A 412 0.67 3.97 3.61
N THR A 413 -0.20 4.72 4.28
CA THR A 413 -0.31 4.78 5.73
C THR A 413 -0.69 3.42 6.33
N LEU A 414 0.05 2.99 7.34
CA LEU A 414 -0.08 1.71 8.05
C LEU A 414 -0.24 1.97 9.54
N PHE A 415 -1.36 1.53 10.11
CA PHE A 415 -1.63 1.58 11.55
C PHE A 415 -1.52 0.19 12.17
N HIS A 416 -0.83 0.12 13.31
CA HIS A 416 -0.86 -1.01 14.23
C HIS A 416 -1.42 -0.55 15.57
N HIS A 417 -2.44 -1.22 16.08
CA HIS A 417 -3.10 -0.90 17.33
C HIS A 417 -3.22 -2.16 18.19
N TYR A 418 -2.69 -2.09 19.41
CA TYR A 418 -2.74 -3.19 20.37
C TYR A 418 -3.34 -2.73 21.69
N VAL A 419 -4.23 -3.55 22.24
CA VAL A 419 -4.75 -3.45 23.61
C VAL A 419 -4.29 -4.68 24.37
N THR A 420 -3.74 -4.48 25.57
CA THR A 420 -3.17 -5.56 26.40
C THR A 420 -3.74 -5.57 27.82
N ASP A 421 -3.63 -6.72 28.49
CA ASP A 421 -3.74 -6.79 29.93
C ASP A 421 -2.51 -6.15 30.63
N ALA A 422 -2.56 -6.04 31.96
CA ALA A 422 -1.48 -5.44 32.75
C ALA A 422 -0.13 -6.21 32.67
N ARG A 423 -0.14 -7.42 32.13
CA ARG A 423 1.07 -8.25 31.93
C ARG A 423 1.65 -8.07 30.52
N GLY A 424 1.03 -7.24 29.67
CA GLY A 424 1.43 -7.04 28.29
C GLY A 424 0.96 -8.16 27.33
N ILE A 425 -0.05 -8.96 27.73
CA ILE A 425 -0.64 -9.97 26.84
C ILE A 425 -1.71 -9.30 25.97
N VAL A 426 -1.59 -9.44 24.67
CA VAL A 426 -2.50 -8.84 23.67
C VAL A 426 -3.90 -9.42 23.82
N GLU A 427 -4.86 -8.56 24.14
CA GLU A 427 -6.30 -8.87 24.18
C GLU A 427 -6.97 -8.53 22.84
N GLN A 428 -6.56 -7.41 22.21
CA GLN A 428 -7.06 -6.97 20.93
C GLN A 428 -5.91 -6.46 20.04
N ALA A 429 -6.02 -6.75 18.76
CA ALA A 429 -5.16 -6.19 17.74
C ALA A 429 -6.03 -5.70 16.58
N ASN A 430 -5.74 -4.50 16.06
CA ASN A 430 -6.35 -3.95 14.86
C ASN A 430 -5.25 -3.42 13.93
N LEU A 431 -5.26 -3.88 12.69
CA LEU A 431 -4.24 -3.56 11.69
C LEU A 431 -4.93 -2.93 10.48
N ILE A 432 -4.78 -1.61 10.31
CA ILE A 432 -5.26 -0.91 9.11
C ILE A 432 -4.07 -0.75 8.18
N VAL A 433 -4.01 -1.61 7.17
CA VAL A 433 -2.83 -1.73 6.31
C VAL A 433 -2.93 -0.84 5.07
N ALA A 434 -1.79 -0.39 4.57
CA ALA A 434 -1.68 0.53 3.43
C ALA A 434 -2.50 0.11 2.20
N THR A 435 -2.40 -1.14 1.76
CA THR A 435 -3.20 -1.66 0.62
C THR A 435 -4.68 -1.73 0.95
N GLN A 436 -5.05 -2.04 2.19
CA GLN A 436 -6.44 -2.01 2.63
C GLN A 436 -7.02 -0.58 2.59
N ASN A 437 -6.24 0.42 3.01
CA ASN A 437 -6.61 1.83 2.90
C ASN A 437 -6.86 2.25 1.43
N ASN A 438 -6.16 1.65 0.47
CA ASN A 438 -6.35 1.91 -0.95
C ASN A 438 -7.43 1.03 -1.61
N ALA A 439 -7.97 0.01 -0.93
CA ALA A 439 -8.79 -1.03 -1.57
C ALA A 439 -10.00 -0.48 -2.32
N ALA A 440 -10.71 0.48 -1.73
CA ALA A 440 -11.86 1.12 -2.39
C ALA A 440 -11.44 1.86 -3.68
N ARG A 441 -10.35 2.61 -3.61
CA ARG A 441 -9.79 3.32 -4.78
C ARG A 441 -9.28 2.37 -5.86
N ILE A 442 -8.67 1.24 -5.46
CA ILE A 442 -8.24 0.19 -6.41
C ILE A 442 -9.45 -0.38 -7.14
N ALA A 443 -10.51 -0.75 -6.42
CA ALA A 443 -11.72 -1.29 -7.01
C ALA A 443 -12.35 -0.32 -8.03
N MET A 444 -12.49 0.96 -7.66
CA MET A 444 -12.97 2.03 -8.56
C MET A 444 -12.07 2.20 -9.79
N SER A 445 -10.75 2.18 -9.59
CA SER A 445 -9.79 2.38 -10.68
C SER A 445 -9.84 1.24 -11.70
N VAL A 446 -9.97 0.00 -11.23
CA VAL A 446 -10.13 -1.17 -12.10
C VAL A 446 -11.44 -1.10 -12.89
N GLU A 447 -12.55 -0.74 -12.24
CA GLU A 447 -13.85 -0.62 -12.92
C GLU A 447 -13.84 0.51 -13.96
N LYS A 448 -13.30 1.68 -13.61
CA LYS A 448 -13.23 2.82 -14.54
C LYS A 448 -12.31 2.53 -15.72
N ALA A 449 -11.15 1.90 -15.48
CA ALA A 449 -10.26 1.48 -16.54
C ALA A 449 -10.94 0.45 -17.47
N ALA A 450 -11.65 -0.53 -16.92
CA ALA A 450 -12.39 -1.50 -17.71
C ALA A 450 -13.45 -0.79 -18.59
N LYS A 451 -14.25 0.12 -18.02
CA LYS A 451 -15.25 0.92 -18.75
C LYS A 451 -14.65 1.80 -19.85
N GLY A 452 -13.45 2.36 -19.61
CA GLY A 452 -12.77 3.21 -20.58
C GLY A 452 -12.03 2.46 -21.69
N MET A 453 -11.68 1.18 -21.47
CA MET A 453 -10.84 0.40 -22.40
C MET A 453 -11.62 -0.66 -23.19
N ILE A 454 -12.74 -1.17 -22.67
CA ILE A 454 -13.54 -2.23 -23.29
C ILE A 454 -14.84 -1.62 -23.80
N SER A 455 -15.09 -1.75 -25.10
CA SER A 455 -16.33 -1.31 -25.75
C SER A 455 -16.73 -2.28 -26.85
N ASN A 456 -18.05 -2.40 -27.11
CA ASN A 456 -18.62 -3.27 -28.13
C ASN A 456 -18.10 -4.73 -28.06
N GLY A 457 -17.77 -5.23 -26.88
CA GLY A 457 -17.22 -6.57 -26.66
C GLY A 457 -15.80 -6.77 -27.17
N THR A 458 -15.09 -5.70 -27.55
CA THR A 458 -13.71 -5.78 -28.02
C THR A 458 -12.76 -5.99 -26.86
N VAL A 459 -12.05 -7.11 -26.87
CA VAL A 459 -11.10 -7.51 -25.82
C VAL A 459 -9.83 -8.01 -26.48
N SER A 460 -8.69 -7.52 -25.99
CA SER A 460 -7.36 -8.02 -26.36
C SER A 460 -6.49 -8.16 -25.11
N GLU A 461 -5.39 -8.89 -25.20
CA GLU A 461 -4.42 -9.02 -24.12
C GLU A 461 -3.87 -7.66 -23.66
N GLY A 462 -3.61 -6.73 -24.60
CA GLY A 462 -3.17 -5.37 -24.28
C GLY A 462 -4.25 -4.56 -23.54
N ILE A 463 -5.52 -4.68 -23.94
CA ILE A 463 -6.65 -4.02 -23.26
C ILE A 463 -6.76 -4.54 -21.81
N LEU A 464 -6.74 -5.86 -21.61
CA LEU A 464 -6.80 -6.45 -20.26
C LEU A 464 -5.60 -6.03 -19.41
N ASN A 465 -4.41 -5.95 -20.02
CA ASN A 465 -3.24 -5.42 -19.33
C ASN A 465 -3.42 -3.96 -18.88
N LYS A 466 -4.03 -3.10 -19.69
CA LYS A 466 -4.33 -1.71 -19.29
C LYS A 466 -5.30 -1.64 -18.12
N VAL A 467 -6.27 -2.56 -18.05
CA VAL A 467 -7.13 -2.70 -16.85
C VAL A 467 -6.30 -3.09 -15.63
N GLU A 468 -5.35 -4.02 -15.78
CA GLU A 468 -4.44 -4.38 -14.70
C GLU A 468 -3.48 -3.24 -14.30
N MET A 469 -3.08 -2.34 -15.22
CA MET A 469 -2.25 -1.17 -14.89
C MET A 469 -2.92 -0.28 -13.84
N ALA A 470 -4.25 -0.22 -13.81
CA ALA A 470 -5.00 0.57 -12.84
C ALA A 470 -4.71 0.15 -11.39
N PHE A 471 -4.64 -1.15 -11.08
CA PHE A 471 -4.29 -1.59 -9.72
C PHE A 471 -2.77 -1.58 -9.49
N ARG A 472 -1.95 -1.90 -10.50
CA ARG A 472 -0.48 -1.93 -10.36
C ARG A 472 0.10 -0.58 -9.97
N ALA A 473 -0.53 0.52 -10.35
CA ALA A 473 -0.12 1.85 -9.94
C ALA A 473 -0.10 2.03 -8.41
N TYR A 474 -1.00 1.34 -7.69
CA TYR A 474 -1.04 1.35 -6.23
C TYR A 474 -0.02 0.39 -5.59
N ASP A 475 0.59 -0.51 -6.37
CA ASP A 475 1.50 -1.53 -5.85
C ASP A 475 0.84 -2.42 -4.77
N PRO A 476 -0.32 -3.07 -5.06
CA PRO A 476 -1.07 -3.71 -4.00
C PRO A 476 -0.35 -4.92 -3.41
N CYS A 477 -0.43 -5.03 -2.07
CA CYS A 477 0.04 -6.16 -1.28
C CYS A 477 -1.18 -6.82 -0.62
N HIS A 478 -1.73 -7.87 -1.25
CA HIS A 478 -3.00 -8.47 -0.79
C HIS A 478 -2.83 -9.29 0.47
N ALA A 479 -1.72 -10.00 0.63
CA ALA A 479 -1.42 -10.69 1.87
C ALA A 479 -1.37 -9.74 3.08
N CYS A 480 -0.97 -8.47 2.87
CA CYS A 480 -1.02 -7.44 3.91
C CYS A 480 -2.43 -6.94 4.21
N ALA A 481 -3.33 -6.97 3.24
CA ALA A 481 -4.62 -6.29 3.31
C ALA A 481 -5.75 -7.11 3.96
N THR A 482 -5.51 -8.39 4.30
CA THR A 482 -6.55 -9.33 4.71
C THR A 482 -6.24 -9.97 6.06
N HIS A 483 -6.67 -9.33 7.15
CA HIS A 483 -6.36 -9.75 8.54
C HIS A 483 -7.56 -10.24 9.33
N SER A 484 -8.77 -10.04 8.80
CA SER A 484 -10.00 -10.37 9.52
C SER A 484 -10.22 -11.87 9.61
N LEU A 485 -10.91 -12.29 10.69
CA LEU A 485 -11.28 -13.68 10.86
C LEU A 485 -12.34 -14.11 9.88
N PRO A 486 -12.34 -15.41 9.50
CA PRO A 486 -13.42 -16.00 8.72
C PRO A 486 -14.83 -15.77 9.31
N GLY A 487 -14.99 -15.68 10.62
CA GLY A 487 -16.28 -15.46 11.29
C GLY A 487 -16.85 -14.04 11.18
N SER A 488 -16.03 -13.06 10.78
CA SER A 488 -16.46 -11.66 10.60
C SER A 488 -16.64 -11.26 9.13
N MET A 489 -16.50 -12.22 8.19
CA MET A 489 -16.61 -12.00 6.76
C MET A 489 -17.67 -12.93 6.16
N PRO A 490 -18.53 -12.44 5.28
CA PRO A 490 -19.43 -13.31 4.52
C PRO A 490 -18.62 -14.21 3.59
N LEU A 491 -19.09 -15.42 3.38
CA LEU A 491 -18.50 -16.41 2.49
C LEU A 491 -19.59 -17.02 1.62
N VAL A 492 -19.35 -17.09 0.31
CA VAL A 492 -20.23 -17.82 -0.61
C VAL A 492 -19.41 -18.88 -1.33
N VAL A 493 -19.80 -20.14 -1.17
CA VAL A 493 -19.19 -21.28 -1.85
C VAL A 493 -20.21 -21.87 -2.82
N ALA A 494 -19.97 -21.73 -4.10
CA ALA A 494 -20.77 -22.37 -5.13
C ALA A 494 -20.10 -23.69 -5.57
N VAL A 495 -20.78 -24.81 -5.30
CA VAL A 495 -20.37 -26.12 -5.81
C VAL A 495 -20.93 -26.28 -7.22
N ARG A 496 -20.06 -26.61 -8.17
CA ARG A 496 -20.43 -26.75 -9.59
C ARG A 496 -20.19 -28.16 -10.09
N GLY A 497 -21.08 -28.64 -10.94
CA GLY A 497 -20.86 -29.87 -11.68
C GLY A 497 -19.85 -29.71 -12.81
N SER A 498 -19.45 -30.82 -13.41
CA SER A 498 -18.47 -30.84 -14.52
C SER A 498 -18.94 -30.10 -15.77
N GLY A 499 -20.25 -29.89 -15.94
CA GLY A 499 -20.86 -29.09 -17.00
C GLY A 499 -20.94 -27.60 -16.68
N GLY A 500 -20.48 -27.17 -15.49
CA GLY A 500 -20.50 -25.77 -15.05
C GLY A 500 -21.80 -25.37 -14.34
N GLU A 501 -22.80 -26.24 -14.25
CA GLU A 501 -24.05 -26.00 -13.50
C GLU A 501 -23.78 -25.88 -12.00
N THR A 502 -24.49 -24.98 -11.31
CA THR A 502 -24.40 -24.85 -9.86
C THR A 502 -25.23 -25.95 -9.20
N LEU A 503 -24.56 -26.80 -8.41
CA LEU A 503 -25.17 -27.92 -7.69
C LEU A 503 -25.70 -27.50 -6.31
N SER A 504 -24.99 -26.63 -5.63
CA SER A 504 -25.39 -26.04 -4.36
C SER A 504 -24.62 -24.75 -4.07
N VAL A 505 -25.18 -23.91 -3.23
CA VAL A 505 -24.51 -22.72 -2.70
C VAL A 505 -24.52 -22.77 -1.18
N LEU A 506 -23.35 -22.72 -0.57
CA LEU A 506 -23.19 -22.51 0.87
C LEU A 506 -22.88 -21.04 1.11
N ARG A 507 -23.72 -20.37 1.87
CA ARG A 507 -23.51 -18.99 2.29
C ARG A 507 -23.30 -18.92 3.79
N ARG A 508 -22.28 -18.18 4.20
CA ARG A 508 -22.07 -17.77 5.60
C ARG A 508 -22.14 -16.26 5.66
N ASP A 509 -23.04 -15.75 6.49
CA ASP A 509 -23.19 -14.31 6.71
C ASP A 509 -22.13 -13.77 7.69
N ALA A 510 -22.03 -12.43 7.80
CA ALA A 510 -21.03 -11.78 8.66
C ALA A 510 -21.20 -12.09 10.16
N ASP A 511 -22.41 -12.48 10.58
CA ASP A 511 -22.69 -12.94 11.95
C ASP A 511 -22.31 -14.41 12.21
N GLY A 512 -21.86 -15.13 11.16
CA GLY A 512 -21.48 -16.53 11.20
C GLY A 512 -22.62 -17.52 10.89
N SER A 513 -23.84 -17.05 10.64
CA SER A 513 -24.96 -17.91 10.24
C SER A 513 -24.69 -18.57 8.89
N LEU A 514 -25.06 -19.86 8.77
CA LEU A 514 -24.86 -20.68 7.57
C LEU A 514 -26.21 -20.93 6.88
N HIS A 515 -26.24 -20.72 5.57
CA HIS A 515 -27.37 -20.99 4.69
C HIS A 515 -26.94 -21.93 3.57
N HIS A 516 -27.76 -22.94 3.29
CA HIS A 516 -27.61 -23.84 2.14
C HIS A 516 -28.71 -23.53 1.14
N GLU A 517 -28.33 -23.25 -0.12
CA GLU A 517 -29.25 -23.05 -1.26
C GLU A 517 -29.00 -24.06 -2.36
#